data_fc8702c8dc6a14dae45dbe7a4bef754d
#
_entry.id   fc8702c8dc6a14dae45dbe7a4bef754d
#
_cell.length_a   1.000
_cell.length_b   1.000
_cell.length_c   1.000
_cell.angle_alpha   90.00
_cell.angle_beta   90.00
_cell.angle_gamma   90.00
#
_symmetry.space_group_name_H-M   'P 1'
#
loop_
_entity.id
_entity.type
_entity.pdbx_description
1 polymer ?
#
loop_
_entity_poly.entity_id
_entity_poly.type
_entity_poly.pdbx_seq_one_letter_code
_entity_poly.pdbx_strand_id
1 'polypeptide(L)'
;LRLAASCERGSEHPLGQAIVTAAVERELPLTEVEGFASVTGKGVLGRVEGREIKVGSAAWLELPRTEEADRLAAMGKTPMLVTVGGVLAGTIAVADVVKEDSRAAIQALEALGVKTAMITGDNRKTAEAIAREVGLSAVYAEVLPQDKARYVKELMDQGEKVAMVGD
;
A
#
# COMPACT_ATOMS: atom_id res chain seq x y z
N LEU A 1 12.34 -12.47 -1.65
CA LEU A 1 11.04 -12.47 -2.32
C LEU A 1 10.35 -13.83 -2.20
N ARG A 2 11.00 -14.96 -2.58
CA ARG A 2 10.41 -16.30 -2.63
C ARG A 2 9.72 -16.72 -1.32
N LEU A 3 10.40 -16.62 -0.18
CA LEU A 3 9.83 -17.00 1.13
C LEU A 3 8.66 -16.12 1.55
N ALA A 4 8.74 -14.82 1.28
CA ALA A 4 7.65 -13.89 1.55
C ALA A 4 6.43 -14.20 0.67
N ALA A 5 6.63 -14.41 -0.63
CA ALA A 5 5.57 -14.80 -1.55
C ALA A 5 4.95 -16.17 -1.19
N SER A 6 5.76 -17.14 -0.77
CA SER A 6 5.24 -18.43 -0.28
C SER A 6 4.34 -18.23 0.95
N CYS A 7 4.71 -17.34 1.87
CA CYS A 7 3.92 -17.01 3.04
C CYS A 7 2.61 -16.27 2.64
N GLU A 8 2.68 -15.31 1.71
CA GLU A 8 1.55 -14.52 1.25
C GLU A 8 0.54 -15.30 0.36
N ARG A 9 0.84 -16.52 -0.07
CA ARG A 9 -0.13 -17.35 -0.83
C ARG A 9 -1.44 -17.57 -0.11
N GLY A 10 -1.45 -17.52 1.23
CA GLY A 10 -2.67 -17.61 2.03
C GLY A 10 -3.38 -16.26 2.22
N SER A 11 -2.84 -15.17 1.70
CA SER A 11 -3.36 -13.81 1.89
C SER A 11 -4.35 -13.44 0.78
N GLU A 12 -5.50 -12.89 1.16
CA GLU A 12 -6.46 -12.27 0.24
C GLU A 12 -6.20 -10.77 0.02
N HIS A 13 -5.20 -10.22 0.73
CA HIS A 13 -4.91 -8.79 0.65
C HIS A 13 -4.20 -8.44 -0.67
N PRO A 14 -4.57 -7.33 -1.35
CA PRO A 14 -3.95 -6.93 -2.63
C PRO A 14 -2.42 -6.83 -2.59
N LEU A 15 -1.85 -6.33 -1.47
CA LEU A 15 -0.39 -6.26 -1.29
C LEU A 15 0.25 -7.66 -1.30
N GLY A 16 -0.38 -8.65 -0.65
CA GLY A 16 0.09 -10.03 -0.65
C GLY A 16 0.04 -10.64 -2.06
N GLN A 17 -1.06 -10.41 -2.77
CA GLN A 17 -1.21 -10.87 -4.16
C GLN A 17 -0.15 -10.26 -5.08
N ALA A 18 0.17 -8.97 -4.93
CA ALA A 18 1.23 -8.33 -5.70
C ALA A 18 2.61 -8.97 -5.44
N ILE A 19 2.91 -9.35 -4.19
CA ILE A 19 4.14 -10.05 -3.83
C ILE A 19 4.19 -11.45 -4.48
N VAL A 20 3.08 -12.18 -4.46
CA VAL A 20 2.96 -13.49 -5.10
C VAL A 20 3.13 -13.38 -6.61
N THR A 21 2.43 -12.45 -7.25
CA THR A 21 2.53 -12.20 -8.69
C THR A 21 3.97 -11.89 -9.09
N ALA A 22 4.64 -10.99 -8.37
CA ALA A 22 6.03 -10.63 -8.64
C ALA A 22 7.02 -11.80 -8.46
N ALA A 23 6.69 -12.79 -7.66
CA ALA A 23 7.50 -14.00 -7.52
C ALA A 23 7.24 -14.98 -8.65
N VAL A 24 5.99 -15.13 -9.09
CA VAL A 24 5.59 -15.97 -10.22
C VAL A 24 6.20 -15.46 -11.53
N GLU A 25 6.13 -14.15 -11.77
CA GLU A 25 6.75 -13.51 -12.94
C GLU A 25 8.27 -13.72 -13.02
N ARG A 26 8.92 -13.93 -11.86
CA ARG A 26 10.35 -14.25 -11.76
C ARG A 26 10.61 -15.76 -11.71
N GLU A 27 9.61 -16.57 -12.00
CA GLU A 27 9.68 -18.06 -12.01
C GLU A 27 10.25 -18.64 -10.69
N LEU A 28 10.01 -17.95 -9.55
CA LEU A 28 10.47 -18.43 -8.26
C LEU A 28 9.58 -19.58 -7.78
N PRO A 29 10.17 -20.73 -7.37
CA PRO A 29 9.39 -21.87 -6.87
C PRO A 29 8.76 -21.51 -5.52
N LEU A 30 7.44 -21.41 -5.48
CA LEU A 30 6.70 -21.15 -4.25
C LEU A 30 6.36 -22.47 -3.56
N THR A 31 6.54 -22.49 -2.25
CA THR A 31 6.23 -23.66 -1.39
C THR A 31 4.97 -23.38 -0.55
N GLU A 32 4.41 -24.43 0.02
CA GLU A 32 3.26 -24.29 0.92
C GLU A 32 3.66 -23.60 2.23
N VAL A 33 2.71 -22.85 2.79
CA VAL A 33 2.84 -22.22 4.11
C VAL A 33 2.06 -23.04 5.14
N GLU A 34 2.70 -23.34 6.26
CA GLU A 34 2.08 -23.99 7.41
C GLU A 34 1.73 -22.93 8.46
N GLY A 35 0.58 -23.09 9.14
CA GLY A 35 0.18 -22.19 10.23
C GLY A 35 0.04 -20.73 9.81
N PHE A 36 -0.45 -20.48 8.59
CA PHE A 36 -0.70 -19.13 8.09
C PHE A 36 -1.65 -18.37 9.00
N ALA A 37 -1.31 -17.15 9.32
CA ALA A 37 -2.19 -16.20 10.00
C ALA A 37 -2.01 -14.79 9.43
N SER A 38 -3.14 -14.11 9.24
CA SER A 38 -3.17 -12.69 8.86
C SER A 38 -3.56 -11.84 10.05
N VAL A 39 -2.79 -10.78 10.30
CA VAL A 39 -3.07 -9.79 11.35
C VAL A 39 -3.47 -8.49 10.69
N THR A 40 -4.75 -8.17 10.78
CA THR A 40 -5.36 -7.03 10.09
C THR A 40 -4.59 -5.72 10.35
N GLY A 41 -4.20 -5.04 9.27
CA GLY A 41 -3.46 -3.77 9.31
C GLY A 41 -2.01 -3.89 9.75
N LYS A 42 -1.49 -5.11 9.97
CA LYS A 42 -0.13 -5.33 10.46
C LYS A 42 0.73 -6.16 9.52
N GLY A 43 0.22 -7.31 9.07
CA GLY A 43 0.95 -8.20 8.18
C GLY A 43 0.51 -9.65 8.29
N VAL A 44 1.32 -10.56 7.75
CA VAL A 44 1.10 -11.99 7.77
C VAL A 44 2.26 -12.74 8.41
N LEU A 45 1.96 -13.91 8.94
CA LEU A 45 2.96 -14.83 9.45
C LEU A 45 2.62 -16.27 9.05
N GLY A 46 3.64 -17.11 9.00
CA GLY A 46 3.51 -18.53 8.73
C GLY A 46 4.87 -19.22 8.73
N ARG A 47 4.86 -20.53 8.57
CA ARG A 47 6.08 -21.33 8.47
C ARG A 47 6.27 -21.81 7.04
N VAL A 48 7.41 -21.51 6.45
CA VAL A 48 7.79 -21.92 5.10
C VAL A 48 9.12 -22.66 5.18
N GLU A 49 9.16 -23.89 4.70
CA GLU A 49 10.36 -24.73 4.76
C GLU A 49 10.92 -24.86 6.20
N GLY A 50 10.03 -25.03 7.18
CA GLY A 50 10.38 -25.18 8.60
C GLY A 50 10.82 -23.87 9.29
N ARG A 51 10.87 -22.72 8.59
CA ARG A 51 11.28 -21.41 9.12
C ARG A 51 10.08 -20.49 9.31
N GLU A 52 10.04 -19.80 10.44
CA GLU A 52 9.04 -18.76 10.66
C GLU A 52 9.31 -17.57 9.71
N ILE A 53 8.30 -17.19 8.97
CA ILE A 53 8.31 -16.01 8.07
C ILE A 53 7.27 -15.03 8.59
N LYS A 54 7.65 -13.77 8.73
CA LYS A 54 6.70 -12.68 8.95
C LYS A 54 6.93 -11.62 7.88
N VAL A 55 5.84 -11.09 7.34
CA VAL A 55 5.84 -10.00 6.35
C VAL A 55 4.90 -8.92 6.83
N GLY A 56 5.39 -7.71 7.07
CA GLY A 56 4.54 -6.66 7.59
C GLY A 56 5.25 -5.35 7.96
N SER A 57 4.55 -4.51 8.71
CA SER A 57 5.07 -3.21 9.13
C SER A 57 6.21 -3.34 10.16
N ALA A 58 7.14 -2.38 10.14
CA ALA A 58 8.24 -2.31 11.11
C ALA A 58 7.74 -2.30 12.56
N ALA A 59 6.67 -1.55 12.84
CA ALA A 59 6.06 -1.46 14.17
C ALA A 59 5.53 -2.81 14.67
N TRP A 60 4.89 -3.60 13.80
CA TRP A 60 4.38 -4.91 14.18
C TRP A 60 5.49 -5.94 14.40
N LEU A 61 6.57 -5.84 13.62
CA LEU A 61 7.73 -6.72 13.76
C LEU A 61 8.67 -6.29 14.89
N GLU A 62 8.36 -5.19 15.60
CA GLU A 62 9.18 -4.61 16.66
C GLU A 62 10.61 -4.30 16.19
N LEU A 63 10.72 -3.91 14.91
CA LEU A 63 11.99 -3.56 14.29
C LEU A 63 12.09 -2.03 14.09
N PRO A 64 13.31 -1.47 14.15
CA PRO A 64 13.51 -0.09 13.78
C PRO A 64 13.16 0.13 12.29
N ARG A 65 12.65 1.31 11.97
CA ARG A 65 12.50 1.70 10.57
C ARG A 65 13.89 1.78 9.92
N THR A 66 14.00 1.19 8.75
CA THR A 66 15.23 1.24 7.97
C THR A 66 15.24 2.47 7.06
N GLU A 67 16.41 3.05 6.79
CA GLU A 67 16.55 4.15 5.82
C GLU A 67 16.02 3.74 4.45
N GLU A 68 16.18 2.48 4.06
CA GLU A 68 15.64 1.92 2.82
C GLU A 68 14.11 1.96 2.80
N ALA A 69 13.44 1.57 3.89
CA ALA A 69 11.99 1.64 3.99
C ALA A 69 11.49 3.09 3.91
N ASP A 70 12.20 4.03 4.56
CA ASP A 70 11.85 5.44 4.48
C ASP A 70 12.04 6.02 3.09
N ARG A 71 13.10 5.63 2.39
CA ARG A 71 13.37 6.00 1.00
C ARG A 71 12.26 5.48 0.07
N LEU A 72 11.89 4.21 0.21
CA LEU A 72 10.83 3.59 -0.59
C LEU A 72 9.47 4.25 -0.35
N ALA A 73 9.14 4.58 0.91
CA ALA A 73 7.92 5.31 1.25
C ALA A 73 7.92 6.74 0.65
N ALA A 74 9.07 7.42 0.63
CA ALA A 74 9.19 8.74 -0.01
C ALA A 74 8.98 8.68 -1.55
N MET A 75 9.15 7.50 -2.15
CA MET A 75 8.88 7.24 -3.58
C MET A 75 7.43 6.78 -3.84
N GLY A 76 6.52 6.90 -2.88
CA GLY A 76 5.13 6.48 -3.03
C GLY A 76 4.89 4.98 -2.92
N LYS A 77 5.86 4.22 -2.38
CA LYS A 77 5.74 2.76 -2.23
C LYS A 77 5.38 2.41 -0.79
N THR A 78 4.69 1.29 -0.62
CA THR A 78 4.41 0.71 0.71
C THR A 78 5.49 -0.31 1.06
N PRO A 79 6.45 0.03 1.94
CA PRO A 79 7.51 -0.89 2.35
C PRO A 79 6.98 -1.87 3.39
N MET A 80 7.24 -3.16 3.17
CA MET A 80 6.97 -4.25 4.09
C MET A 80 8.29 -4.93 4.45
N LEU A 81 8.55 -5.10 5.74
CA LEU A 81 9.73 -5.82 6.21
C LEU A 81 9.45 -7.32 6.22
N VAL A 82 10.46 -8.10 5.89
CA VAL A 82 10.40 -9.56 5.90
C VAL A 82 11.39 -10.09 6.93
N THR A 83 10.92 -10.90 7.87
CA THR A 83 11.79 -11.62 8.80
C THR A 83 11.77 -13.11 8.52
N VAL A 84 12.89 -13.77 8.75
CA VAL A 84 13.08 -15.22 8.64
C VAL A 84 13.69 -15.69 9.96
N GLY A 85 12.96 -16.52 10.71
CA GLY A 85 13.41 -16.97 12.04
C GLY A 85 13.64 -15.81 13.02
N GLY A 86 12.84 -14.73 12.94
CA GLY A 86 12.98 -13.55 13.77
C GLY A 86 14.06 -12.55 13.33
N VAL A 87 14.85 -12.86 12.30
CA VAL A 87 15.91 -11.98 11.79
C VAL A 87 15.42 -11.23 10.55
N LEU A 88 15.66 -9.92 10.46
CA LEU A 88 15.34 -9.12 9.28
C LEU A 88 16.09 -9.65 8.06
N ALA A 89 15.34 -10.11 7.06
CA ALA A 89 15.88 -10.65 5.80
C ALA A 89 15.86 -9.64 4.65
N GLY A 90 15.05 -8.58 4.77
CA GLY A 90 14.98 -7.52 3.77
C GLY A 90 13.66 -6.77 3.76
N THR A 91 13.54 -5.85 2.81
CA THR A 91 12.34 -5.04 2.57
C THR A 91 11.77 -5.36 1.19
N ILE A 92 10.45 -5.53 1.12
CA ILE A 92 9.70 -5.60 -0.13
C ILE A 92 8.85 -4.32 -0.20
N ALA A 93 8.90 -3.62 -1.31
CA ALA A 93 8.06 -2.46 -1.53
C ALA A 93 7.01 -2.79 -2.60
N VAL A 94 5.76 -2.59 -2.24
CA VAL A 94 4.62 -2.66 -3.15
C VAL A 94 4.18 -1.25 -3.46
N ALA A 95 3.87 -0.98 -4.72
CA ALA A 95 3.31 0.29 -5.16
C ALA A 95 2.01 0.00 -5.92
N ASP A 96 0.99 0.79 -5.65
CA ASP A 96 -0.14 0.86 -6.55
C ASP A 96 0.34 1.49 -7.86
N VAL A 97 0.10 0.79 -8.95
CA VAL A 97 0.40 1.32 -10.29
C VAL A 97 -0.71 2.32 -10.62
N VAL A 98 -0.34 3.58 -10.71
CA VAL A 98 -1.23 4.60 -11.25
C VAL A 98 -1.61 4.18 -12.67
N LYS A 99 -2.91 4.12 -12.98
CA LYS A 99 -3.37 3.77 -14.34
C LYS A 99 -2.85 4.82 -15.33
N GLU A 100 -2.43 4.38 -16.50
CA GLU A 100 -1.80 5.24 -17.52
C GLU A 100 -2.67 6.45 -17.90
N ASP A 101 -3.99 6.30 -17.87
CA ASP A 101 -4.96 7.34 -18.22
C ASP A 101 -5.31 8.29 -17.06
N SER A 102 -4.93 7.98 -15.81
CA SER A 102 -5.30 8.76 -14.62
C SER A 102 -4.84 10.22 -14.70
N ARG A 103 -3.61 10.44 -15.14
CA ARG A 103 -3.07 11.81 -15.29
C ARG A 103 -3.85 12.61 -16.33
N ALA A 104 -4.15 11.99 -17.48
CA ALA A 104 -4.91 12.64 -18.54
C ALA A 104 -6.34 12.96 -18.10
N ALA A 105 -6.99 12.05 -17.37
CA ALA A 105 -8.32 12.24 -16.84
C ALA A 105 -8.37 13.40 -15.82
N ILE A 106 -7.40 13.47 -14.90
CA ILE A 106 -7.31 14.57 -13.92
C ILE A 106 -7.09 15.91 -14.62
N GLN A 107 -6.18 15.98 -15.59
CA GLN A 107 -5.95 17.20 -16.38
C GLN A 107 -7.21 17.66 -17.13
N ALA A 108 -7.97 16.71 -17.69
CA ALA A 108 -9.23 17.02 -18.37
C ALA A 108 -10.28 17.59 -17.40
N LEU A 109 -10.39 17.04 -16.19
CA LEU A 109 -11.28 17.58 -15.14
C LEU A 109 -10.86 18.98 -14.72
N GLU A 110 -9.58 19.23 -14.50
CA GLU A 110 -9.07 20.55 -14.13
C GLU A 110 -9.28 21.60 -15.24
N ALA A 111 -9.13 21.19 -16.50
CA ALA A 111 -9.44 22.05 -17.66
C ALA A 111 -10.92 22.46 -17.72
N LEU A 112 -11.82 21.64 -17.16
CA LEU A 112 -13.24 21.96 -16.98
C LEU A 112 -13.55 22.79 -15.72
N GLY A 113 -12.52 23.19 -14.96
CA GLY A 113 -12.66 23.92 -13.72
C GLY A 113 -13.05 23.08 -12.50
N VAL A 114 -12.97 21.75 -12.63
CA VAL A 114 -13.24 20.82 -11.52
C VAL A 114 -11.99 20.68 -10.67
N LYS A 115 -12.06 21.00 -9.38
CA LYS A 115 -10.98 20.76 -8.43
C LYS A 115 -10.90 19.25 -8.12
N THR A 116 -9.70 18.71 -8.12
CA THR A 116 -9.46 17.28 -7.86
C THR A 116 -8.72 17.07 -6.55
N ALA A 117 -9.13 16.07 -5.77
CA ALA A 117 -8.51 15.76 -4.49
C ALA A 117 -8.45 14.23 -4.26
N MET A 118 -7.42 13.78 -3.57
CA MET A 118 -7.30 12.40 -3.10
C MET A 118 -7.62 12.32 -1.61
N ILE A 119 -8.43 11.32 -1.22
CA ILE A 119 -8.68 10.94 0.17
C ILE A 119 -8.25 9.49 0.34
N THR A 120 -7.20 9.24 1.10
CA THR A 120 -6.62 7.90 1.27
C THR A 120 -6.26 7.58 2.71
N GLY A 121 -6.27 6.29 3.06
CA GLY A 121 -5.73 5.78 4.32
C GLY A 121 -4.22 5.60 4.32
N ASP A 122 -3.57 5.77 3.17
CA ASP A 122 -2.12 5.64 3.04
C ASP A 122 -1.37 6.71 3.82
N ASN A 123 -0.09 6.43 4.11
CA ASN A 123 0.75 7.42 4.75
C ASN A 123 0.93 8.66 3.84
N ARG A 124 1.14 9.82 4.48
CA ARG A 124 1.23 11.11 3.80
C ARG A 124 2.27 11.15 2.67
N LYS A 125 3.45 10.56 2.88
CA LYS A 125 4.53 10.56 1.89
C LYS A 125 4.15 9.82 0.61
N THR A 126 3.50 8.64 0.76
CA THR A 126 2.99 7.85 -0.36
C THR A 126 1.91 8.62 -1.13
N ALA A 127 0.92 9.17 -0.40
CA ALA A 127 -0.17 9.90 -1.00
C ALA A 127 0.30 11.16 -1.77
N GLU A 128 1.25 11.91 -1.20
CA GLU A 128 1.83 13.10 -1.85
C GLU A 128 2.67 12.73 -3.09
N ALA A 129 3.34 11.57 -3.08
CA ALA A 129 4.09 11.11 -4.25
C ALA A 129 3.14 10.76 -5.41
N ILE A 130 2.07 10.01 -5.14
CA ILE A 130 1.04 9.68 -6.12
C ILE A 130 0.36 10.95 -6.65
N ALA A 131 -0.04 11.85 -5.76
CA ALA A 131 -0.70 13.10 -6.14
C ALA A 131 0.15 13.95 -7.09
N ARG A 132 1.45 14.05 -6.83
CA ARG A 132 2.39 14.74 -7.74
C ARG A 132 2.50 14.05 -9.08
N GLU A 133 2.52 12.71 -9.10
CA GLU A 133 2.60 11.93 -10.34
C GLU A 133 1.39 12.16 -11.23
N VAL A 134 0.18 12.18 -10.67
CA VAL A 134 -1.06 12.33 -11.42
C VAL A 134 -1.51 13.79 -11.59
N GLY A 135 -0.93 14.72 -10.83
CA GLY A 135 -1.23 16.15 -10.93
C GLY A 135 -2.41 16.61 -10.07
N LEU A 136 -2.73 15.93 -8.96
CA LEU A 136 -3.81 16.33 -8.06
C LEU A 136 -3.47 17.62 -7.29
N SER A 137 -4.48 18.46 -7.09
CA SER A 137 -4.35 19.77 -6.40
C SER A 137 -4.44 19.67 -4.88
N ALA A 138 -5.07 18.61 -4.33
CA ALA A 138 -5.21 18.41 -2.89
C ALA A 138 -5.09 16.94 -2.47
N VAL A 139 -4.56 16.71 -1.25
CA VAL A 139 -4.37 15.37 -0.68
C VAL A 139 -4.78 15.35 0.79
N TYR A 140 -5.67 14.44 1.14
CA TYR A 140 -6.04 14.08 2.50
C TYR A 140 -5.55 12.65 2.77
N ALA A 141 -4.41 12.53 3.43
CA ALA A 141 -3.75 11.27 3.75
C ALA A 141 -4.02 10.83 5.19
N GLU A 142 -3.77 9.55 5.50
CA GLU A 142 -3.94 8.95 6.84
C GLU A 142 -5.38 9.03 7.35
N VAL A 143 -6.35 9.06 6.43
CA VAL A 143 -7.78 9.19 6.74
C VAL A 143 -8.36 7.80 7.01
N LEU A 144 -8.94 7.62 8.19
CA LEU A 144 -9.63 6.37 8.52
C LEU A 144 -10.90 6.21 7.65
N PRO A 145 -11.31 4.96 7.35
CA PRO A 145 -12.48 4.70 6.51
C PRO A 145 -13.74 5.45 6.95
N GLN A 146 -14.00 5.50 8.27
CA GLN A 146 -15.15 6.18 8.85
C GLN A 146 -15.07 7.72 8.74
N ASP A 147 -13.88 8.29 8.58
CA ASP A 147 -13.66 9.74 8.51
C ASP A 147 -13.72 10.29 7.07
N LYS A 148 -13.65 9.44 6.04
CA LYS A 148 -13.73 9.87 4.63
C LYS A 148 -15.00 10.67 4.35
N ALA A 149 -16.15 10.21 4.86
CA ALA A 149 -17.43 10.90 4.69
C ALA A 149 -17.44 12.29 5.34
N ARG A 150 -16.71 12.50 6.44
CA ARG A 150 -16.58 13.80 7.10
C ARG A 150 -15.88 14.82 6.20
N TYR A 151 -14.78 14.46 5.55
CA TYR A 151 -14.08 15.36 4.62
C TYR A 151 -14.95 15.78 3.43
N VAL A 152 -15.73 14.83 2.89
CA VAL A 152 -16.69 15.14 1.82
C VAL A 152 -17.74 16.12 2.32
N LYS A 153 -18.28 15.91 3.52
CA LYS A 153 -19.28 16.79 4.12
C LYS A 153 -18.72 18.19 4.39
N GLU A 154 -17.51 18.30 4.92
CA GLU A 154 -16.85 19.59 5.17
C GLU A 154 -16.71 20.42 3.87
N LEU A 155 -16.38 19.79 2.74
CA LEU A 155 -16.33 20.45 1.44
C LEU A 155 -17.74 20.90 0.97
N MET A 156 -18.75 20.06 1.18
CA MET A 156 -20.14 20.41 0.85
C MET A 156 -20.67 21.57 1.71
N ASP A 157 -20.33 21.59 2.99
CA ASP A 157 -20.70 22.66 3.94
C ASP A 157 -20.04 24.01 3.56
N GLN A 158 -18.92 23.98 2.82
CA GLN A 158 -18.26 25.15 2.23
C GLN A 158 -18.91 25.61 0.90
N GLY A 159 -19.97 24.93 0.46
CA GLY A 159 -20.71 25.25 -0.76
C GLY A 159 -20.20 24.55 -2.03
N GLU A 160 -19.23 23.65 -1.92
CA GLU A 160 -18.73 22.89 -3.06
C GLU A 160 -19.70 21.75 -3.44
N LYS A 161 -19.83 21.48 -4.74
CA LYS A 161 -20.53 20.30 -5.25
C LYS A 161 -19.51 19.16 -5.38
N VAL A 162 -19.60 18.19 -4.50
CA VAL A 162 -18.61 17.12 -4.39
C VAL A 162 -19.13 15.84 -5.02
N ALA A 163 -18.31 15.21 -5.87
CA ALA A 163 -18.45 13.82 -6.32
C ALA A 163 -17.31 12.99 -5.73
N MET A 164 -17.64 11.86 -5.12
CA MET A 164 -16.64 10.89 -4.64
C MET A 164 -16.60 9.70 -5.60
N VAL A 165 -15.41 9.34 -6.06
CA VAL A 165 -15.16 8.22 -6.98
C VAL A 165 -14.16 7.27 -6.31
N GLY A 166 -14.48 6.00 -6.30
CA GLY A 166 -13.65 4.92 -5.72
C GLY A 166 -14.47 3.84 -5.07
N ASP A 167 -13.78 2.84 -4.57
CA ASP A 167 -14.36 1.72 -3.81
C ASP A 167 -14.43 2.04 -2.32
#